data_19479b3c34cbad9d7826ac4236d77391
#
_entry.id   19479b3c34cbad9d7826ac4236d77391
#
_cell.length_a   1.000
_cell.length_b   1.000
_cell.length_c   1.000
_cell.angle_alpha   90.00
_cell.angle_beta   90.00
_cell.angle_gamma   90.00
#
_symmetry.space_group_name_H-M   'P 1'
#
loop_
_entity.id
_entity.type
_entity.pdbx_description
1 polymer ?
#
loop_
_entity_poly.entity_id
_entity_poly.type
_entity_poly.pdbx_seq_one_letter_code
_entity_poly.pdbx_strand_id
1 'polypeptide(L)'
;MNRRRSCVVLSAFLALAPLLPAAASPQGAVAPARKKGVVFKEEVDALVGALTDDAKANGWPLGGENVEARAKILAAMARCHRRYYYPGDVPAVTQAVQALIAQRRNDGSFGDAATTAWAVDAMAALPLEPRFAEEIAAAQAWLARTQASVAGFDAAVVAVLDGVRADVFPQHLGADAAGKAKAWRQSRAGMNHAEAADALLRLVACQAANKKLDGAEPAPAEATWSQAQEKAFAWLMARQKDGVFEASYAGKTFPDAAMTGFGLYALQSKPKARRSAAEQAAIDQGAEWLLARQNADGTFGENVPNYTTCLVVGALARWGGPGVTPALAKAQKAILGFQNAEANGYARSDRDYGSIGYGNSQRGDLSNLHFSLQALRETGLPADHEAFQKALTFLQRTQNLKSVNDFQGKVPDPDREGVVLDATSGDDGGAGYYPGNSNAGYVVQPDGKSSPRSYGSMTYALLKSYTLAGVPGDDARVQAAVKWIQDNWTLAVNPGADPAMGEKVQYQGLFYYYMVLAQALDAAKVASVRVTQPATDGKSPALVAQIEWRKALRSHLEGMQSADGTWRNGKNDRWMEGQELLCTCYALTALELCR
;
A
#
# COMPACT_ATOMS: atom_id res chain seq x y z
N MET A 1 7.05 -1.41 50.99
CA MET A 1 8.34 -0.80 50.60
C MET A 1 8.33 -0.57 49.09
N ASN A 2 8.35 0.70 48.75
CA ASN A 2 8.28 1.26 47.42
C ASN A 2 9.49 0.90 46.53
N ARG A 3 9.26 0.68 45.24
CA ARG A 3 10.08 1.31 44.18
C ARG A 3 9.31 1.30 42.85
N ARG A 4 8.75 2.47 42.53
CA ARG A 4 8.36 2.89 41.16
C ARG A 4 9.64 3.01 40.32
N ARG A 5 9.65 2.44 39.13
CA ARG A 5 10.61 2.78 38.06
C ARG A 5 9.86 3.53 36.99
N SER A 6 10.10 4.84 36.95
CA SER A 6 9.72 5.74 35.86
C SER A 6 10.57 5.41 34.65
N CYS A 7 9.92 5.12 33.51
CA CYS A 7 10.57 5.18 32.20
C CYS A 7 10.66 6.64 31.78
N VAL A 8 11.88 7.17 31.78
CA VAL A 8 12.20 8.46 31.16
C VAL A 8 12.47 8.18 29.68
N VAL A 9 11.60 8.69 28.81
CA VAL A 9 11.84 8.76 27.37
C VAL A 9 12.84 9.90 27.16
N LEU A 10 14.08 9.55 26.86
CA LEU A 10 15.12 10.53 26.50
C LEU A 10 15.02 10.78 24.98
N SER A 11 14.41 11.90 24.61
CA SER A 11 14.50 12.45 23.25
C SER A 11 15.91 13.01 23.05
N ALA A 12 16.74 12.30 22.30
CA ALA A 12 18.04 12.81 21.90
C ALA A 12 17.86 13.86 20.79
N PHE A 13 18.00 15.13 21.16
CA PHE A 13 18.18 16.23 20.22
C PHE A 13 19.51 16.07 19.51
N LEU A 14 19.50 15.79 18.21
CA LEU A 14 20.64 16.06 17.34
C LEU A 14 20.83 17.59 17.29
N ALA A 15 21.96 18.07 17.77
CA ALA A 15 22.36 19.44 17.60
C ALA A 15 22.64 19.73 16.13
N LEU A 16 21.65 20.23 15.42
CA LEU A 16 21.83 20.97 14.17
C LEU A 16 22.34 22.36 14.53
N ALA A 17 23.41 22.80 13.89
CA ALA A 17 23.92 24.15 13.98
C ALA A 17 22.80 25.18 13.79
N PRO A 18 22.85 26.34 14.47
CA PRO A 18 21.77 27.31 14.45
C PRO A 18 21.51 27.80 13.03
N LEU A 19 20.28 27.62 12.56
CA LEU A 19 19.75 28.27 11.37
C LEU A 19 19.79 29.79 11.63
N LEU A 20 20.57 30.52 10.87
CA LEU A 20 20.49 31.97 10.78
C LEU A 20 19.06 32.37 10.41
N PRO A 21 18.50 33.45 10.96
CA PRO A 21 17.15 33.90 10.64
C PRO A 21 17.08 34.20 9.14
N ALA A 22 16.05 33.64 8.48
CA ALA A 22 15.75 33.91 7.09
C ALA A 22 15.54 35.41 6.91
N ALA A 23 16.37 36.02 6.08
CA ALA A 23 16.14 37.38 5.61
C ALA A 23 14.80 37.41 4.89
N ALA A 24 13.94 38.36 5.24
CA ALA A 24 12.63 38.55 4.61
C ALA A 24 12.81 38.68 3.10
N SER A 25 12.25 37.74 2.34
CA SER A 25 12.22 37.79 0.88
C SER A 25 11.36 38.97 0.42
N PRO A 26 11.75 39.70 -0.61
CA PRO A 26 10.91 40.72 -1.21
C PRO A 26 9.67 40.06 -1.81
N GLN A 27 8.51 40.61 -1.50
CA GLN A 27 7.22 40.19 -2.05
C GLN A 27 7.25 40.29 -3.59
N GLY A 28 7.02 39.17 -4.29
CA GLY A 28 6.74 39.19 -5.72
C GLY A 28 7.47 38.18 -6.62
N ALA A 29 8.47 37.41 -6.14
CA ALA A 29 9.11 36.39 -6.98
C ALA A 29 8.36 35.05 -6.84
N VAL A 30 7.76 34.60 -7.94
CA VAL A 30 7.25 33.22 -8.06
C VAL A 30 8.43 32.28 -7.81
N ALA A 31 8.32 31.43 -6.77
CA ALA A 31 9.36 30.45 -6.50
C ALA A 31 9.62 29.58 -7.73
N PRO A 32 10.89 29.37 -8.14
CA PRO A 32 11.18 28.63 -9.35
C PRO A 32 10.67 27.18 -9.22
N ALA A 33 10.02 26.69 -10.28
CA ALA A 33 9.44 25.35 -10.33
C ALA A 33 10.50 24.26 -10.13
N ARG A 34 10.07 23.09 -9.63
CA ARG A 34 10.94 21.92 -9.46
C ARG A 34 11.55 21.49 -10.81
N LYS A 35 12.85 21.24 -10.85
CA LYS A 35 13.53 20.66 -12.01
C LYS A 35 13.21 19.17 -12.09
N LYS A 36 12.66 18.71 -13.23
CA LYS A 36 12.45 17.29 -13.52
C LYS A 36 13.76 16.61 -13.94
N GLY A 37 13.81 15.28 -13.80
CA GLY A 37 14.96 14.48 -14.16
C GLY A 37 16.06 14.44 -13.10
N VAL A 38 17.26 14.04 -13.49
CA VAL A 38 18.39 13.90 -12.56
C VAL A 38 19.01 15.27 -12.29
N VAL A 39 18.87 15.75 -11.06
CA VAL A 39 19.52 17.00 -10.59
C VAL A 39 20.99 16.75 -10.22
N PHE A 40 21.81 17.79 -10.25
CA PHE A 40 23.22 17.78 -9.80
C PHE A 40 24.14 16.75 -10.47
N LYS A 41 23.92 16.42 -11.75
CA LYS A 41 24.80 15.48 -12.49
C LYS A 41 26.25 15.96 -12.52
N GLU A 42 26.46 17.19 -12.95
CA GLU A 42 27.78 17.79 -13.11
C GLU A 42 28.51 17.95 -11.78
N GLU A 43 27.80 18.32 -10.74
CA GLU A 43 28.35 18.52 -9.39
C GLU A 43 28.76 17.19 -8.75
N VAL A 44 27.96 16.14 -8.92
CA VAL A 44 28.32 14.77 -8.47
C VAL A 44 29.52 14.25 -9.23
N ASP A 45 29.54 14.37 -10.56
CA ASP A 45 30.69 13.95 -11.39
C ASP A 45 31.96 14.74 -11.03
N ALA A 46 31.84 16.04 -10.79
CA ALA A 46 32.94 16.89 -10.38
C ALA A 46 33.53 16.47 -9.02
N LEU A 47 32.64 16.17 -8.05
CA LEU A 47 33.08 15.81 -6.70
C LEU A 47 33.70 14.42 -6.66
N VAL A 48 33.10 13.45 -7.37
CA VAL A 48 33.69 12.10 -7.51
C VAL A 48 35.04 12.15 -8.22
N GLY A 49 35.18 12.96 -9.27
CA GLY A 49 36.45 13.20 -9.94
C GLY A 49 37.50 13.79 -8.99
N ALA A 50 37.15 14.82 -8.22
CA ALA A 50 38.04 15.44 -7.25
C ALA A 50 38.50 14.47 -6.16
N LEU A 51 37.59 13.66 -5.61
CA LEU A 51 37.91 12.61 -4.63
C LEU A 51 38.82 11.52 -5.20
N THR A 52 38.58 11.13 -6.45
CA THR A 52 39.42 10.12 -7.14
C THR A 52 40.82 10.64 -7.44
N ASP A 53 40.91 11.90 -7.89
CA ASP A 53 42.21 12.54 -8.16
C ASP A 53 43.01 12.74 -6.88
N ASP A 54 42.35 13.14 -5.78
CA ASP A 54 42.97 13.30 -4.47
C ASP A 54 43.50 11.97 -3.93
N ALA A 55 42.71 10.90 -3.99
CA ALA A 55 43.09 9.56 -3.60
C ALA A 55 44.33 9.07 -4.41
N LYS A 56 44.33 9.31 -5.71
CA LYS A 56 45.44 8.95 -6.59
C LYS A 56 46.71 9.75 -6.31
N ALA A 57 46.59 11.06 -6.08
CA ALA A 57 47.73 11.93 -5.83
C ALA A 57 48.42 11.64 -4.50
N ASN A 58 47.70 11.19 -3.51
CA ASN A 58 48.18 10.96 -2.14
C ASN A 58 48.42 9.48 -1.82
N GLY A 59 48.03 8.55 -2.71
CA GLY A 59 48.24 7.10 -2.52
C GLY A 59 47.35 6.47 -1.46
N TRP A 60 46.22 7.13 -1.08
CA TRP A 60 45.25 6.60 -0.11
C TRP A 60 43.91 6.22 -0.74
N PRO A 61 43.10 5.41 -0.06
CA PRO A 61 41.75 5.11 -0.55
C PRO A 61 40.82 6.31 -0.50
N LEU A 62 39.74 6.27 -1.29
CA LEU A 62 38.70 7.31 -1.24
C LEU A 62 38.26 7.60 0.21
N GLY A 63 38.21 8.85 0.58
CA GLY A 63 37.91 9.30 1.95
C GLY A 63 39.14 9.35 2.88
N GLY A 64 40.34 9.14 2.37
CA GLY A 64 41.58 9.22 3.13
C GLY A 64 41.62 8.22 4.29
N GLU A 65 42.03 8.66 5.48
CA GLU A 65 42.04 7.86 6.71
C GLU A 65 40.66 7.77 7.40
N ASN A 66 39.69 8.60 7.00
CA ASN A 66 38.38 8.66 7.62
C ASN A 66 37.46 7.53 7.13
N VAL A 67 37.24 6.52 7.99
CA VAL A 67 36.46 5.32 7.69
C VAL A 67 34.97 5.65 7.43
N GLU A 68 34.40 6.56 8.21
CA GLU A 68 33.00 6.99 8.02
C GLU A 68 32.83 7.75 6.70
N ALA A 69 33.75 8.67 6.39
CA ALA A 69 33.74 9.40 5.12
C ALA A 69 33.85 8.42 3.94
N ARG A 70 34.73 7.43 4.02
CA ARG A 70 34.87 6.39 3.01
C ARG A 70 33.58 5.61 2.80
N ALA A 71 32.94 5.17 3.88
CA ALA A 71 31.68 4.46 3.83
C ALA A 71 30.54 5.31 3.21
N LYS A 72 30.40 6.57 3.60
CA LYS A 72 29.45 7.52 3.01
C LYS A 72 29.69 7.76 1.52
N ILE A 73 30.95 7.94 1.12
CA ILE A 73 31.35 8.11 -0.29
C ILE A 73 30.92 6.89 -1.11
N LEU A 74 31.27 5.68 -0.65
CA LEU A 74 30.89 4.43 -1.32
C LEU A 74 29.37 4.25 -1.41
N ALA A 75 28.65 4.51 -0.32
CA ALA A 75 27.19 4.43 -0.29
C ALA A 75 26.53 5.40 -1.28
N ALA A 76 27.05 6.62 -1.39
CA ALA A 76 26.57 7.61 -2.34
C ALA A 76 26.94 7.25 -3.79
N MET A 77 28.18 6.82 -4.06
CA MET A 77 28.62 6.44 -5.39
C MET A 77 27.82 5.25 -5.96
N ALA A 78 27.49 4.28 -5.11
CA ALA A 78 26.68 3.13 -5.52
C ALA A 78 25.26 3.53 -5.96
N ARG A 79 24.74 4.67 -5.49
CA ARG A 79 23.36 5.12 -5.71
C ARG A 79 23.20 6.34 -6.62
N CYS A 80 24.30 6.99 -6.98
CA CYS A 80 24.27 8.14 -7.88
C CYS A 80 23.82 7.78 -9.30
N HIS A 81 23.56 8.77 -10.13
CA HIS A 81 23.08 8.61 -11.50
C HIS A 81 23.99 7.78 -12.41
N ARG A 82 25.31 7.74 -12.16
CA ARG A 82 26.28 6.92 -12.93
C ARG A 82 26.54 5.55 -12.31
N ARG A 83 26.24 5.37 -11.02
CA ARG A 83 26.53 4.13 -10.29
C ARG A 83 28.01 3.72 -10.46
N TYR A 84 28.93 4.46 -9.90
CA TYR A 84 30.40 4.26 -10.00
C TYR A 84 30.90 3.01 -9.27
N TYR A 85 30.45 1.83 -9.67
CA TYR A 85 30.80 0.59 -9.00
C TYR A 85 31.15 -0.57 -9.95
N TYR A 86 31.29 -0.30 -11.24
CA TYR A 86 31.63 -1.36 -12.17
C TYR A 86 33.09 -1.83 -11.94
N PRO A 87 33.31 -3.16 -11.66
CA PRO A 87 34.63 -3.70 -11.53
C PRO A 87 35.43 -3.42 -12.82
N GLY A 88 36.61 -2.83 -12.69
CA GLY A 88 37.48 -2.50 -13.81
C GLY A 88 37.38 -1.04 -14.30
N ASP A 89 36.27 -0.35 -14.12
CA ASP A 89 36.13 1.03 -14.60
C ASP A 89 36.69 2.06 -13.62
N VAL A 90 36.65 1.79 -12.30
CA VAL A 90 37.17 2.70 -11.28
C VAL A 90 37.97 1.94 -10.20
N PRO A 91 39.27 1.74 -10.41
CA PRO A 91 40.12 1.05 -9.42
C PRO A 91 40.07 1.63 -8.02
N ALA A 92 39.87 2.94 -7.89
CA ALA A 92 39.71 3.64 -6.59
C ALA A 92 38.53 3.12 -5.75
N VAL A 93 37.45 2.65 -6.37
CA VAL A 93 36.31 2.05 -5.65
C VAL A 93 36.70 0.71 -5.06
N THR A 94 37.37 -0.14 -5.83
CA THR A 94 37.82 -1.44 -5.34
C THR A 94 38.79 -1.28 -4.18
N GLN A 95 39.75 -0.36 -4.28
CA GLN A 95 40.70 -0.05 -3.21
C GLN A 95 40.00 0.47 -1.96
N ALA A 96 39.00 1.35 -2.13
CA ALA A 96 38.24 1.91 -1.01
C ALA A 96 37.39 0.85 -0.29
N VAL A 97 36.81 -0.11 -1.04
CA VAL A 97 36.07 -1.24 -0.46
C VAL A 97 37.02 -2.16 0.32
N GLN A 98 38.13 -2.52 -0.25
CA GLN A 98 39.14 -3.33 0.44
C GLN A 98 39.67 -2.66 1.71
N ALA A 99 39.94 -1.36 1.65
CA ALA A 99 40.35 -0.57 2.80
C ALA A 99 39.21 -0.43 3.85
N LEU A 100 37.95 -0.40 3.45
CA LEU A 100 36.82 -0.41 4.37
C LEU A 100 36.74 -1.74 5.12
N ILE A 101 36.81 -2.86 4.40
CA ILE A 101 36.74 -4.20 5.00
C ILE A 101 37.93 -4.44 5.95
N ALA A 102 39.12 -3.98 5.60
CA ALA A 102 40.32 -4.11 6.45
C ALA A 102 40.19 -3.35 7.79
N GLN A 103 39.24 -2.44 7.94
CA GLN A 103 38.98 -1.73 9.20
C GLN A 103 37.97 -2.46 10.10
N ARG A 104 37.38 -3.59 9.67
CA ARG A 104 36.49 -4.38 10.51
C ARG A 104 37.22 -4.89 11.75
N ARG A 105 36.66 -4.64 12.91
CA ARG A 105 37.17 -5.11 14.20
C ARG A 105 36.69 -6.53 14.49
N ASN A 106 37.37 -7.20 15.43
CA ASN A 106 37.00 -8.58 15.82
C ASN A 106 35.58 -8.70 16.39
N ASP A 107 35.02 -7.62 16.94
CA ASP A 107 33.64 -7.57 17.43
C ASP A 107 32.58 -7.39 16.33
N GLY A 108 33.02 -7.17 15.09
CA GLY A 108 32.19 -6.97 13.92
C GLY A 108 31.98 -5.49 13.57
N SER A 109 32.42 -4.55 14.41
CA SER A 109 32.26 -3.10 14.16
C SER A 109 33.28 -2.55 13.17
N PHE A 110 32.99 -1.35 12.63
CA PHE A 110 33.89 -0.55 11.79
C PHE A 110 34.32 0.76 12.48
N GLY A 111 34.02 0.91 13.76
CA GLY A 111 34.24 2.09 14.55
C GLY A 111 33.12 2.28 15.56
N ASP A 112 32.55 3.47 15.60
CA ASP A 112 31.32 3.74 16.35
C ASP A 112 30.06 3.25 15.61
N ALA A 113 28.90 3.49 16.19
CA ALA A 113 27.64 3.02 15.61
C ALA A 113 27.33 3.69 14.26
N ALA A 114 27.63 4.97 14.11
CA ALA A 114 27.39 5.70 12.87
C ALA A 114 28.30 5.16 11.74
N THR A 115 29.59 5.03 12.00
CA THR A 115 30.57 4.45 11.05
C THR A 115 30.20 3.04 10.65
N THR A 116 29.81 2.18 11.61
CA THR A 116 29.42 0.80 11.34
C THR A 116 28.17 0.72 10.49
N ALA A 117 27.21 1.59 10.73
CA ALA A 117 25.99 1.69 9.95
C ALA A 117 26.23 2.11 8.50
N TRP A 118 27.06 3.12 8.29
CA TRP A 118 27.44 3.54 6.95
C TRP A 118 28.24 2.47 6.21
N ALA A 119 29.09 1.71 6.93
CA ALA A 119 29.80 0.56 6.34
C ALA A 119 28.84 -0.53 5.84
N VAL A 120 27.83 -0.90 6.65
CA VAL A 120 26.77 -1.83 6.24
C VAL A 120 26.01 -1.31 5.02
N ASP A 121 25.61 -0.04 5.06
CA ASP A 121 24.84 0.58 3.97
C ASP A 121 25.64 0.65 2.66
N ALA A 122 26.92 0.95 2.74
CA ALA A 122 27.84 0.94 1.58
C ALA A 122 27.99 -0.46 0.98
N MET A 123 28.31 -1.46 1.81
CA MET A 123 28.50 -2.84 1.36
C MET A 123 27.22 -3.43 0.76
N ALA A 124 26.05 -3.16 1.36
CA ALA A 124 24.77 -3.63 0.85
C ALA A 124 24.37 -2.99 -0.49
N ALA A 125 24.86 -1.78 -0.78
CA ALA A 125 24.56 -1.07 -2.02
C ALA A 125 25.47 -1.44 -3.19
N LEU A 126 26.65 -1.99 -2.92
CA LEU A 126 27.64 -2.32 -3.94
C LEU A 126 27.42 -3.73 -4.47
N PRO A 127 27.30 -3.94 -5.80
CA PRO A 127 27.12 -5.27 -6.39
C PRO A 127 28.45 -6.00 -6.63
N LEU A 128 29.43 -5.80 -5.74
CA LEU A 128 30.74 -6.45 -5.83
C LEU A 128 30.64 -7.91 -5.37
N GLU A 129 31.33 -8.82 -6.08
CA GLU A 129 31.47 -10.22 -5.70
C GLU A 129 32.91 -10.48 -5.16
N PRO A 130 33.07 -11.31 -4.12
CA PRO A 130 32.02 -11.99 -3.36
C PRO A 130 31.16 -10.97 -2.57
N ARG A 131 29.88 -11.26 -2.43
CA ARG A 131 28.99 -10.41 -1.63
C ARG A 131 29.46 -10.42 -0.18
N PHE A 132 29.46 -9.25 0.45
CA PHE A 132 29.96 -9.03 1.81
C PHE A 132 29.00 -9.55 2.89
N ALA A 133 28.41 -10.75 2.69
CA ALA A 133 27.36 -11.28 3.57
C ALA A 133 27.86 -11.50 5.01
N GLU A 134 29.09 -11.95 5.17
CA GLU A 134 29.68 -12.21 6.49
C GLU A 134 29.96 -10.89 7.23
N GLU A 135 30.57 -9.92 6.54
CA GLU A 135 30.88 -8.61 7.10
C GLU A 135 29.61 -7.85 7.47
N ILE A 136 28.59 -7.87 6.61
CA ILE A 136 27.29 -7.25 6.87
C ILE A 136 26.62 -7.92 8.08
N ALA A 137 26.57 -9.26 8.14
CA ALA A 137 25.95 -9.98 9.23
C ALA A 137 26.64 -9.71 10.58
N ALA A 138 27.97 -9.69 10.60
CA ALA A 138 28.73 -9.38 11.81
C ALA A 138 28.48 -7.95 12.32
N ALA A 139 28.47 -6.98 11.39
CA ALA A 139 28.21 -5.58 11.72
C ALA A 139 26.77 -5.34 12.18
N GLN A 140 25.78 -5.96 11.54
CA GLN A 140 24.38 -5.89 11.96
C GLN A 140 24.16 -6.50 13.34
N ALA A 141 24.81 -7.64 13.63
CA ALA A 141 24.75 -8.25 14.95
C ALA A 141 25.38 -7.35 16.03
N TRP A 142 26.45 -6.64 15.71
CA TRP A 142 27.05 -5.65 16.61
C TRP A 142 26.12 -4.46 16.87
N LEU A 143 25.53 -3.87 15.80
CA LEU A 143 24.56 -2.78 15.90
C LEU A 143 23.34 -3.17 16.73
N ALA A 144 22.81 -4.38 16.59
CA ALA A 144 21.69 -4.88 17.37
C ALA A 144 22.04 -4.98 18.87
N ARG A 145 23.25 -5.41 19.21
CA ARG A 145 23.71 -5.50 20.62
C ARG A 145 23.90 -4.12 21.26
N THR A 146 24.30 -3.13 20.49
CA THR A 146 24.52 -1.77 21.00
C THR A 146 23.25 -0.94 21.05
N GLN A 147 22.10 -1.46 20.59
CA GLN A 147 20.82 -0.75 20.52
C GLN A 147 20.90 0.61 19.80
N ALA A 148 21.85 0.76 18.89
CA ALA A 148 22.06 2.00 18.18
C ALA A 148 21.00 2.21 17.10
N SER A 149 20.32 3.35 17.13
CA SER A 149 19.48 3.80 16.01
C SER A 149 20.39 4.21 14.84
N VAL A 150 20.20 3.59 13.69
CA VAL A 150 21.08 3.73 12.53
C VAL A 150 20.43 4.60 11.48
N ALA A 151 21.07 5.73 11.14
CA ALA A 151 20.73 6.53 9.99
C ALA A 151 21.62 6.11 8.80
N GLY A 152 21.01 5.60 7.72
CA GLY A 152 21.69 5.28 6.46
C GLY A 152 21.26 6.22 5.33
N PHE A 153 21.57 5.85 4.09
CA PHE A 153 21.24 6.62 2.90
C PHE A 153 19.73 6.93 2.79
N ASP A 154 18.88 5.98 3.13
CA ASP A 154 17.42 6.19 3.07
C ASP A 154 16.96 7.30 4.02
N ALA A 155 17.58 7.44 5.19
CA ALA A 155 17.28 8.54 6.11
C ALA A 155 17.69 9.91 5.50
N ALA A 156 18.79 9.96 4.76
CA ALA A 156 19.18 11.18 4.04
C ALA A 156 18.17 11.54 2.93
N VAL A 157 17.63 10.56 2.24
CA VAL A 157 16.57 10.75 1.23
C VAL A 157 15.27 11.23 1.89
N VAL A 158 14.88 10.65 3.03
CA VAL A 158 13.70 11.08 3.80
C VAL A 158 13.86 12.53 4.25
N ALA A 159 15.02 12.93 4.75
CA ALA A 159 15.29 14.32 5.15
C ALA A 159 15.16 15.31 3.98
N VAL A 160 15.52 14.91 2.76
CA VAL A 160 15.27 15.73 1.55
C VAL A 160 13.79 15.79 1.23
N LEU A 161 13.07 14.67 1.30
CA LEU A 161 11.62 14.64 1.05
C LEU A 161 10.82 15.44 2.08
N ASP A 162 11.26 15.45 3.34
CA ASP A 162 10.66 16.29 4.39
C ASP A 162 10.89 17.78 4.10
N GLY A 163 12.05 18.15 3.58
CA GLY A 163 12.30 19.51 3.08
C GLY A 163 11.39 19.90 1.90
N VAL A 164 11.04 18.94 1.05
CA VAL A 164 10.06 19.17 -0.05
C VAL A 164 8.65 19.42 0.49
N ARG A 165 8.26 18.75 1.58
CA ARG A 165 6.97 19.01 2.26
C ARG A 165 6.89 20.43 2.85
N ALA A 166 8.03 21.06 3.09
CA ALA A 166 8.15 22.47 3.48
C ALA A 166 8.31 23.41 2.27
N ASP A 167 7.89 23.00 1.06
CA ASP A 167 7.95 23.76 -0.20
C ASP A 167 9.37 24.11 -0.70
N VAL A 168 10.39 23.35 -0.27
CA VAL A 168 11.79 23.54 -0.71
C VAL A 168 12.23 22.40 -1.62
N PHE A 169 12.26 22.61 -2.91
CA PHE A 169 12.61 21.56 -3.89
C PHE A 169 14.05 21.02 -3.75
N PRO A 170 14.32 19.76 -4.19
CA PRO A 170 15.64 19.14 -4.07
C PRO A 170 16.79 19.97 -4.65
N GLN A 171 16.57 20.70 -5.76
CA GLN A 171 17.59 21.56 -6.35
C GLN A 171 18.00 22.75 -5.46
N HIS A 172 17.19 23.15 -4.51
CA HIS A 172 17.52 24.19 -3.52
C HIS A 172 18.15 23.57 -2.27
N LEU A 173 17.64 22.41 -1.83
CA LEU A 173 18.16 21.68 -0.68
C LEU A 173 19.60 21.18 -0.87
N GLY A 174 20.04 20.97 -2.12
CA GLY A 174 21.40 20.59 -2.49
C GLY A 174 22.32 21.74 -2.89
N ALA A 175 21.84 22.99 -2.90
CA ALA A 175 22.58 24.12 -3.48
C ALA A 175 23.94 24.41 -2.79
N ASP A 176 24.01 24.34 -1.46
CA ASP A 176 25.25 24.51 -0.70
C ASP A 176 26.28 23.41 -1.02
N ALA A 177 25.84 22.14 -1.02
CA ALA A 177 26.68 21.00 -1.39
C ALA A 177 27.18 21.11 -2.84
N ALA A 178 26.37 21.61 -3.75
CA ALA A 178 26.73 21.86 -5.14
C ALA A 178 27.79 22.97 -5.26
N GLY A 179 27.67 24.03 -4.46
CA GLY A 179 28.68 25.09 -4.37
C GLY A 179 30.02 24.56 -3.91
N LYS A 180 30.05 23.76 -2.85
CA LYS A 180 31.28 23.09 -2.34
C LYS A 180 31.90 22.17 -3.39
N ALA A 181 31.11 21.35 -4.07
CA ALA A 181 31.59 20.47 -5.14
C ALA A 181 32.28 21.24 -6.28
N LYS A 182 31.73 22.38 -6.69
CA LYS A 182 32.35 23.27 -7.68
C LYS A 182 33.66 23.87 -7.18
N ALA A 183 33.72 24.32 -5.93
CA ALA A 183 34.91 24.89 -5.33
C ALA A 183 36.06 23.86 -5.26
N TRP A 184 35.80 22.64 -4.83
CA TRP A 184 36.82 21.58 -4.78
C TRP A 184 37.31 21.12 -6.16
N ARG A 185 36.49 21.21 -7.19
CA ARG A 185 36.92 20.97 -8.57
C ARG A 185 37.93 22.03 -9.05
N GLN A 186 37.77 23.29 -8.60
CA GLN A 186 38.60 24.40 -9.02
C GLN A 186 39.89 24.51 -8.20
N SER A 187 39.84 24.19 -6.92
CA SER A 187 40.98 24.26 -5.99
C SER A 187 41.13 22.92 -5.26
N ARG A 188 42.16 22.15 -5.62
CA ARG A 188 42.44 20.85 -5.00
C ARG A 188 43.06 20.91 -3.61
N ALA A 189 43.44 22.12 -3.13
CA ALA A 189 44.07 22.32 -1.83
C ALA A 189 43.02 22.29 -0.73
N GLY A 190 43.22 21.41 0.27
CA GLY A 190 42.49 21.43 1.53
C GLY A 190 41.09 20.78 1.50
N MET A 191 40.88 19.75 0.68
CA MET A 191 39.63 19.02 0.73
C MET A 191 39.48 18.28 2.07
N ASN A 192 38.43 18.62 2.80
CA ASN A 192 38.03 17.88 3.99
C ASN A 192 37.18 16.66 3.54
N HIS A 193 37.69 15.43 3.76
CA HIS A 193 37.02 14.21 3.32
C HIS A 193 35.65 14.01 3.98
N ALA A 194 35.47 14.39 5.24
CA ALA A 194 34.18 14.31 5.90
C ALA A 194 33.15 15.26 5.27
N GLU A 195 33.53 16.50 5.01
CA GLU A 195 32.66 17.47 4.32
C GLU A 195 32.37 17.07 2.88
N ALA A 196 33.36 16.52 2.18
CA ALA A 196 33.18 16.03 0.81
C ALA A 196 32.24 14.83 0.76
N ALA A 197 32.34 13.91 1.73
CA ALA A 197 31.44 12.78 1.88
C ALA A 197 30.01 13.23 2.15
N ASP A 198 29.81 14.16 3.07
CA ASP A 198 28.49 14.72 3.39
C ASP A 198 27.88 15.50 2.22
N ALA A 199 28.70 16.28 1.49
CA ALA A 199 28.26 16.97 0.28
C ALA A 199 27.84 15.99 -0.81
N LEU A 200 28.63 14.96 -1.08
CA LEU A 200 28.30 13.91 -2.07
C LEU A 200 27.01 13.18 -1.68
N LEU A 201 26.91 12.77 -0.42
CA LEU A 201 25.72 12.12 0.13
C LEU A 201 24.48 12.99 -0.06
N ARG A 202 24.57 14.29 0.27
CA ARG A 202 23.46 15.24 0.12
C ARG A 202 23.03 15.39 -1.33
N LEU A 203 23.95 15.55 -2.27
CA LEU A 203 23.66 15.66 -3.70
C LEU A 203 22.98 14.40 -4.24
N VAL A 204 23.47 13.22 -3.87
CA VAL A 204 22.90 11.94 -4.32
C VAL A 204 21.56 11.65 -3.65
N ALA A 205 21.37 12.05 -2.38
CA ALA A 205 20.06 12.01 -1.73
C ALA A 205 19.03 12.90 -2.46
N CYS A 206 19.46 14.09 -2.91
CA CYS A 206 18.62 14.97 -3.75
C CYS A 206 18.29 14.32 -5.12
N GLN A 207 19.23 13.59 -5.74
CA GLN A 207 18.95 12.83 -6.96
C GLN A 207 17.90 11.75 -6.73
N ALA A 208 18.06 10.97 -5.66
CA ALA A 208 17.15 9.89 -5.29
C ALA A 208 15.75 10.42 -4.92
N ALA A 209 15.68 11.50 -4.12
CA ALA A 209 14.43 12.16 -3.78
C ALA A 209 13.73 12.72 -5.03
N ASN A 210 14.49 13.40 -5.91
CA ASN A 210 13.93 13.95 -7.14
C ASN A 210 13.41 12.84 -8.08
N LYS A 211 14.12 11.71 -8.16
CA LYS A 211 13.66 10.52 -8.90
C LYS A 211 12.39 9.93 -8.28
N LYS A 212 12.29 9.87 -6.96
CA LYS A 212 11.05 9.46 -6.27
C LYS A 212 9.91 10.42 -6.59
N LEU A 213 10.18 11.72 -6.66
CA LEU A 213 9.20 12.74 -7.04
C LEU A 213 8.86 12.73 -8.55
N ASP A 214 9.78 12.29 -9.43
CA ASP A 214 9.52 12.11 -10.85
C ASP A 214 8.77 10.81 -11.14
N GLY A 215 9.03 9.77 -10.36
CA GLY A 215 8.33 8.48 -10.42
C GLY A 215 7.10 8.43 -9.51
N ALA A 216 7.03 9.28 -8.49
CA ALA A 216 5.74 9.73 -8.02
C ALA A 216 5.15 10.54 -9.17
N GLU A 217 4.03 10.08 -9.74
CA GLU A 217 3.13 11.02 -10.40
C GLU A 217 3.09 12.28 -9.52
N PRO A 218 3.16 13.51 -10.08
CA PRO A 218 3.10 14.73 -9.30
C PRO A 218 2.01 14.50 -8.27
N ALA A 219 2.36 14.60 -6.97
CA ALA A 219 1.37 14.43 -5.90
C ALA A 219 0.18 15.21 -6.43
N PRO A 220 -0.88 14.52 -6.87
CA PRO A 220 -1.79 15.03 -7.89
C PRO A 220 -2.18 16.38 -7.35
N ALA A 221 -1.93 17.46 -8.14
CA ALA A 221 -2.09 18.83 -7.70
C ALA A 221 -3.37 18.85 -6.90
N GLU A 222 -3.34 18.89 -5.58
CA GLU A 222 -4.30 18.37 -4.59
C GLU A 222 -5.45 17.73 -5.32
N ALA A 223 -5.45 16.39 -5.50
CA ALA A 223 -6.35 15.75 -6.44
C ALA A 223 -7.73 16.27 -6.13
N THR A 224 -8.15 17.18 -6.93
CA THR A 224 -9.16 18.15 -6.56
C THR A 224 -10.39 17.35 -6.24
N TRP A 225 -10.82 17.40 -4.99
CA TRP A 225 -12.11 16.90 -4.58
C TRP A 225 -13.11 17.35 -5.62
N SER A 226 -13.60 16.40 -6.44
CA SER A 226 -14.35 16.74 -7.65
C SER A 226 -15.74 17.25 -7.31
N GLN A 227 -16.36 17.93 -8.25
CA GLN A 227 -17.74 18.35 -8.10
C GLN A 227 -18.68 17.15 -7.88
N ALA A 228 -18.38 16.00 -8.49
CA ALA A 228 -19.12 14.77 -8.28
C ALA A 228 -18.99 14.27 -6.83
N GLN A 229 -17.79 14.29 -6.27
CA GLN A 229 -17.57 13.94 -4.87
C GLN A 229 -18.26 14.93 -3.91
N GLU A 230 -18.24 16.22 -4.22
CA GLU A 230 -18.92 17.24 -3.39
C GLU A 230 -20.43 17.04 -3.38
N LYS A 231 -21.06 16.77 -4.53
CA LYS A 231 -22.49 16.46 -4.63
C LYS A 231 -22.85 15.20 -3.82
N ALA A 232 -22.06 14.13 -3.96
CA ALA A 232 -22.28 12.89 -3.23
C ALA A 232 -22.13 13.07 -1.72
N PHE A 233 -21.09 13.79 -1.32
CA PHE A 233 -20.86 14.14 0.09
C PHE A 233 -22.05 14.94 0.66
N ALA A 234 -22.49 15.99 -0.03
CA ALA A 234 -23.61 16.82 0.40
C ALA A 234 -24.90 15.99 0.51
N TRP A 235 -25.13 15.08 -0.45
CA TRP A 235 -26.29 14.18 -0.42
C TRP A 235 -26.22 13.22 0.78
N LEU A 236 -25.06 12.62 1.07
CA LEU A 236 -24.87 11.77 2.26
C LEU A 236 -25.09 12.56 3.55
N MET A 237 -24.53 13.78 3.63
CA MET A 237 -24.73 14.68 4.79
C MET A 237 -26.21 14.98 5.05
N ALA A 238 -27.00 15.18 3.99
CA ALA A 238 -28.44 15.44 4.11
C ALA A 238 -29.27 14.19 4.50
N ARG A 239 -28.71 12.99 4.34
CA ARG A 239 -29.40 11.72 4.65
C ARG A 239 -29.17 11.21 6.06
N GLN A 240 -28.11 11.67 6.73
CA GLN A 240 -27.90 11.31 8.12
C GLN A 240 -28.85 12.12 9.05
N LYS A 241 -29.28 11.49 10.14
CA LYS A 241 -30.01 12.13 11.24
C LYS A 241 -29.15 12.00 12.50
N ASP A 242 -28.71 13.11 13.06
CA ASP A 242 -27.84 13.13 14.23
C ASP A 242 -26.57 12.24 14.05
N GLY A 243 -25.96 12.30 12.86
CA GLY A 243 -24.79 11.50 12.50
C GLY A 243 -25.08 10.06 12.10
N VAL A 244 -26.33 9.61 12.09
CA VAL A 244 -26.73 8.20 11.91
C VAL A 244 -27.39 7.99 10.55
N PHE A 245 -27.05 6.88 9.89
CA PHE A 245 -27.73 6.42 8.68
C PHE A 245 -28.73 5.31 9.01
N GLU A 246 -29.87 5.37 8.31
CA GLU A 246 -30.95 4.41 8.45
C GLU A 246 -30.89 3.37 7.32
N ALA A 247 -31.21 2.11 7.64
CA ALA A 247 -31.53 1.08 6.68
C ALA A 247 -33.03 0.85 6.59
N SER A 248 -33.51 0.45 5.41
CA SER A 248 -34.89 0.04 5.20
C SER A 248 -34.97 -1.43 4.84
N TYR A 249 -35.72 -2.20 5.60
CA TYR A 249 -35.96 -3.61 5.37
C TYR A 249 -37.41 -3.99 5.67
N ALA A 250 -38.03 -4.73 4.77
CA ALA A 250 -39.44 -5.17 4.89
C ALA A 250 -40.41 -4.02 5.22
N GLY A 251 -40.21 -2.83 4.62
CA GLY A 251 -41.06 -1.66 4.82
C GLY A 251 -40.84 -0.91 6.15
N LYS A 252 -39.86 -1.32 6.95
CA LYS A 252 -39.47 -0.62 8.18
C LYS A 252 -38.12 0.04 7.99
N THR A 253 -38.00 1.26 8.53
CA THR A 253 -36.78 2.06 8.54
C THR A 253 -36.29 2.18 9.98
N PHE A 254 -34.99 1.92 10.20
CA PHE A 254 -34.37 1.95 11.52
C PHE A 254 -32.91 2.38 11.44
N PRO A 255 -32.35 3.00 12.50
CA PRO A 255 -30.94 3.28 12.61
C PRO A 255 -30.11 2.01 12.48
N ASP A 256 -29.12 2.01 11.58
CA ASP A 256 -28.34 0.81 11.26
C ASP A 256 -26.85 1.04 11.42
N ALA A 257 -26.17 0.16 12.16
CA ALA A 257 -24.74 0.29 12.45
C ALA A 257 -23.88 0.05 11.22
N ALA A 258 -24.24 -0.89 10.33
CA ALA A 258 -23.48 -1.16 9.10
C ALA A 258 -23.58 0.03 8.14
N MET A 259 -24.77 0.55 7.92
CA MET A 259 -24.97 1.71 7.04
C MET A 259 -24.35 2.97 7.64
N THR A 260 -24.40 3.15 8.97
CA THR A 260 -23.73 4.27 9.64
C THR A 260 -22.22 4.14 9.52
N GLY A 261 -21.64 2.98 9.79
CA GLY A 261 -20.22 2.72 9.62
C GLY A 261 -19.76 3.00 8.19
N PHE A 262 -20.48 2.48 7.20
CA PHE A 262 -20.10 2.65 5.80
C PHE A 262 -20.32 4.09 5.30
N GLY A 263 -21.41 4.73 5.70
CA GLY A 263 -21.69 6.15 5.40
C GLY A 263 -20.61 7.08 5.98
N LEU A 264 -20.23 6.87 7.24
CA LEU A 264 -19.16 7.64 7.87
C LEU A 264 -17.79 7.37 7.20
N TYR A 265 -17.50 6.12 6.84
CA TYR A 265 -16.29 5.80 6.08
C TYR A 265 -16.24 6.56 4.77
N ALA A 266 -17.35 6.61 4.03
CA ALA A 266 -17.48 7.36 2.79
C ALA A 266 -17.36 8.88 3.00
N LEU A 267 -18.01 9.45 4.02
CA LEU A 267 -17.91 10.86 4.37
C LEU A 267 -16.47 11.27 4.76
N GLN A 268 -15.75 10.39 5.41
CA GLN A 268 -14.35 10.62 5.79
C GLN A 268 -13.37 10.63 4.60
N SER A 269 -13.83 10.29 3.40
CA SER A 269 -13.07 10.48 2.16
C SER A 269 -12.83 11.95 1.82
N LYS A 270 -13.70 12.88 2.27
CA LYS A 270 -13.45 14.33 2.18
C LYS A 270 -12.31 14.70 3.13
N PRO A 271 -11.22 15.33 2.65
CA PRO A 271 -10.10 15.72 3.51
C PRO A 271 -10.55 16.53 4.72
N LYS A 272 -10.04 16.22 5.92
CA LYS A 272 -10.43 16.89 7.16
C LYS A 272 -10.30 18.41 7.08
N ALA A 273 -9.24 18.91 6.45
CA ALA A 273 -9.01 20.34 6.24
C ALA A 273 -10.06 21.04 5.37
N ARG A 274 -10.85 20.28 4.61
CA ARG A 274 -11.92 20.79 3.74
C ARG A 274 -13.31 20.66 4.36
N ARG A 275 -13.42 20.05 5.53
CA ARG A 275 -14.71 19.89 6.22
C ARG A 275 -15.01 21.16 7.02
N SER A 276 -16.25 21.63 6.95
CA SER A 276 -16.75 22.65 7.87
C SER A 276 -16.87 22.07 9.29
N ALA A 277 -16.97 22.95 10.29
CA ALA A 277 -17.20 22.51 11.67
C ALA A 277 -18.48 21.68 11.84
N ALA A 278 -19.55 22.03 11.12
CA ALA A 278 -20.80 21.29 11.14
C ALA A 278 -20.68 19.88 10.50
N GLU A 279 -19.97 19.77 9.37
CA GLU A 279 -19.70 18.48 8.72
C GLU A 279 -18.87 17.57 9.63
N GLN A 280 -17.84 18.11 10.27
CA GLN A 280 -17.02 17.35 11.21
C GLN A 280 -17.83 16.93 12.44
N ALA A 281 -18.63 17.83 13.02
CA ALA A 281 -19.46 17.53 14.18
C ALA A 281 -20.47 16.39 13.90
N ALA A 282 -21.06 16.35 12.72
CA ALA A 282 -21.96 15.27 12.33
C ALA A 282 -21.23 13.92 12.16
N ILE A 283 -20.00 13.92 11.66
CA ILE A 283 -19.16 12.72 11.61
C ILE A 283 -18.80 12.26 13.04
N ASP A 284 -18.46 13.20 13.93
CA ASP A 284 -18.12 12.91 15.32
C ASP A 284 -19.32 12.28 16.06
N GLN A 285 -20.52 12.85 15.91
CA GLN A 285 -21.77 12.32 16.47
C GLN A 285 -22.04 10.88 16.02
N GLY A 286 -21.89 10.61 14.72
CA GLY A 286 -22.07 9.27 14.18
C GLY A 286 -21.06 8.26 14.72
N ALA A 287 -19.79 8.67 14.88
CA ALA A 287 -18.76 7.82 15.45
C ALA A 287 -19.02 7.53 16.95
N GLU A 288 -19.43 8.53 17.72
CA GLU A 288 -19.83 8.38 19.12
C GLU A 288 -21.06 7.48 19.25
N TRP A 289 -22.05 7.63 18.34
CA TRP A 289 -23.23 6.76 18.28
C TRP A 289 -22.85 5.30 18.04
N LEU A 290 -21.88 5.03 17.15
CA LEU A 290 -21.34 3.69 16.92
C LEU A 290 -20.63 3.15 18.17
N LEU A 291 -19.73 3.92 18.78
CA LEU A 291 -19.02 3.50 20.00
C LEU A 291 -19.98 3.09 21.12
N ALA A 292 -21.09 3.84 21.30
CA ALA A 292 -22.09 3.53 22.33
C ALA A 292 -22.87 2.22 22.05
N ARG A 293 -22.72 1.64 20.84
CA ARG A 293 -23.43 0.42 20.41
C ARG A 293 -22.55 -0.80 20.22
N GLN A 294 -21.31 -0.72 20.66
CA GLN A 294 -20.47 -1.90 20.68
C GLN A 294 -21.00 -2.94 21.67
N ASN A 295 -21.25 -4.15 21.19
CA ASN A 295 -21.68 -5.27 22.02
C ASN A 295 -20.61 -5.68 23.03
N ALA A 296 -21.00 -6.38 24.07
CA ALA A 296 -20.07 -6.84 25.10
C ALA A 296 -18.95 -7.74 24.56
N ASP A 297 -19.23 -8.53 23.51
CA ASP A 297 -18.28 -9.38 22.80
C ASP A 297 -17.36 -8.63 21.83
N GLY A 298 -17.57 -7.33 21.67
CA GLY A 298 -16.77 -6.47 20.79
C GLY A 298 -17.30 -6.31 19.36
N THR A 299 -18.38 -7.01 19.02
CA THR A 299 -19.05 -6.89 17.72
C THR A 299 -19.91 -5.64 17.61
N PHE A 300 -20.41 -5.37 16.39
CA PHE A 300 -21.45 -4.40 16.10
C PHE A 300 -22.55 -5.09 15.28
N GLY A 301 -23.82 -4.73 15.55
CA GLY A 301 -24.97 -5.33 14.88
C GLY A 301 -25.26 -6.77 15.34
N GLU A 302 -26.39 -7.32 14.91
CA GLU A 302 -26.88 -8.63 15.34
C GLU A 302 -26.94 -9.65 14.19
N ASN A 303 -27.45 -9.24 13.04
CA ASN A 303 -27.76 -10.17 11.94
C ASN A 303 -26.53 -10.66 11.16
N VAL A 304 -25.57 -9.79 10.92
CA VAL A 304 -24.32 -10.06 10.19
C VAL A 304 -23.14 -9.45 10.93
N PRO A 305 -22.85 -9.93 12.16
CA PRO A 305 -21.99 -9.24 13.10
C PRO A 305 -20.58 -9.03 12.58
N ASN A 306 -19.98 -9.98 11.85
CA ASN A 306 -18.65 -9.77 11.27
C ASN A 306 -18.66 -8.64 10.22
N TYR A 307 -19.61 -8.69 9.26
CA TYR A 307 -19.67 -7.69 8.19
C TYR A 307 -19.89 -6.27 8.75
N THR A 308 -20.85 -6.15 9.66
CA THR A 308 -21.13 -4.87 10.35
C THR A 308 -19.92 -4.39 11.14
N THR A 309 -19.28 -5.28 11.90
CA THR A 309 -18.07 -4.93 12.68
C THR A 309 -16.94 -4.42 11.79
N CYS A 310 -16.69 -5.07 10.65
CA CYS A 310 -15.66 -4.63 9.72
C CYS A 310 -15.92 -3.22 9.16
N LEU A 311 -17.16 -2.91 8.76
CA LEU A 311 -17.53 -1.59 8.26
C LEU A 311 -17.40 -0.50 9.35
N VAL A 312 -17.83 -0.81 10.57
CA VAL A 312 -17.69 0.10 11.71
C VAL A 312 -16.22 0.32 12.08
N VAL A 313 -15.40 -0.74 12.10
CA VAL A 313 -13.97 -0.63 12.35
C VAL A 313 -13.31 0.33 11.36
N GLY A 314 -13.61 0.20 10.06
CA GLY A 314 -13.07 1.12 9.05
C GLY A 314 -13.40 2.58 9.33
N ALA A 315 -14.65 2.87 9.70
CA ALA A 315 -15.09 4.23 10.04
C ALA A 315 -14.41 4.75 11.31
N LEU A 316 -14.37 3.95 12.37
CA LEU A 316 -13.81 4.34 13.66
C LEU A 316 -12.28 4.49 13.61
N ALA A 317 -11.59 3.62 12.88
CA ALA A 317 -10.14 3.71 12.70
C ALA A 317 -9.74 5.01 11.97
N ARG A 318 -10.50 5.41 10.94
CA ARG A 318 -10.31 6.69 10.25
C ARG A 318 -10.66 7.90 11.13
N TRP A 319 -11.67 7.78 11.97
CA TRP A 319 -12.09 8.85 12.86
C TRP A 319 -11.02 9.16 13.92
N GLY A 320 -10.49 8.13 14.59
CA GLY A 320 -9.39 8.25 15.54
C GLY A 320 -9.68 9.08 16.79
N GLY A 321 -10.96 9.31 17.10
CA GLY A 321 -11.38 10.14 18.23
C GLY A 321 -11.33 9.44 19.59
N PRO A 322 -11.77 10.11 20.66
CA PRO A 322 -11.75 9.58 22.02
C PRO A 322 -12.48 8.23 22.15
N GLY A 323 -11.94 7.31 22.92
CA GLY A 323 -12.54 5.99 23.19
C GLY A 323 -12.39 4.97 22.07
N VAL A 324 -11.84 5.33 20.91
CA VAL A 324 -11.72 4.44 19.75
C VAL A 324 -10.76 3.27 19.99
N THR A 325 -9.61 3.51 20.60
CA THR A 325 -8.57 2.48 20.78
C THR A 325 -9.07 1.23 21.52
N PRO A 326 -9.74 1.32 22.69
CA PRO A 326 -10.28 0.13 23.36
C PRO A 326 -11.41 -0.52 22.57
N ALA A 327 -12.22 0.24 21.82
CA ALA A 327 -13.27 -0.31 20.98
C ALA A 327 -12.70 -1.12 19.80
N LEU A 328 -11.67 -0.60 19.12
CA LEU A 328 -10.97 -1.32 18.06
C LEU A 328 -10.29 -2.58 18.56
N ALA A 329 -9.70 -2.57 19.77
CA ALA A 329 -9.08 -3.76 20.35
C ALA A 329 -10.12 -4.87 20.62
N LYS A 330 -11.31 -4.52 21.11
CA LYS A 330 -12.41 -5.48 21.30
C LYS A 330 -12.92 -6.02 19.96
N ALA A 331 -13.10 -5.15 18.97
CA ALA A 331 -13.54 -5.55 17.63
C ALA A 331 -12.52 -6.46 16.95
N GLN A 332 -11.22 -6.16 17.06
CA GLN A 332 -10.15 -7.04 16.58
C GLN A 332 -10.27 -8.46 17.15
N LYS A 333 -10.44 -8.55 18.47
CA LYS A 333 -10.63 -9.85 19.14
C LYS A 333 -11.86 -10.59 18.63
N ALA A 334 -12.98 -9.88 18.42
CA ALA A 334 -14.21 -10.46 17.89
C ALA A 334 -14.02 -11.00 16.46
N ILE A 335 -13.40 -10.20 15.57
CA ILE A 335 -13.12 -10.61 14.18
C ILE A 335 -12.20 -11.84 14.15
N LEU A 336 -11.15 -11.87 14.96
CA LEU A 336 -10.26 -13.04 15.10
C LEU A 336 -11.04 -14.27 15.58
N GLY A 337 -12.00 -14.09 16.49
CA GLY A 337 -12.87 -15.16 16.99
C GLY A 337 -13.80 -15.77 15.95
N PHE A 338 -14.08 -15.09 14.86
CA PHE A 338 -14.89 -15.63 13.75
C PHE A 338 -14.10 -16.47 12.75
N GLN A 339 -12.76 -16.49 12.84
CA GLN A 339 -11.97 -17.23 11.87
C GLN A 339 -12.15 -18.74 12.02
N ASN A 340 -12.45 -19.41 10.93
CA ASN A 340 -12.57 -20.87 10.86
C ASN A 340 -11.17 -21.48 10.92
N ALA A 341 -10.76 -21.80 12.13
CA ALA A 341 -9.45 -22.34 12.46
C ALA A 341 -9.56 -23.36 13.61
N GLU A 342 -8.44 -23.86 14.09
CA GLU A 342 -8.38 -24.92 15.10
C GLU A 342 -9.16 -24.56 16.37
N ALA A 343 -9.11 -23.30 16.80
CA ALA A 343 -9.85 -22.80 17.97
C ALA A 343 -11.38 -22.93 17.81
N ASN A 344 -11.87 -22.96 16.57
CA ASN A 344 -13.29 -23.15 16.23
C ASN A 344 -13.58 -24.56 15.67
N GLY A 345 -12.68 -25.52 15.87
CA GLY A 345 -12.87 -26.92 15.50
C GLY A 345 -12.61 -27.25 14.02
N TYR A 346 -11.97 -26.35 13.28
CA TYR A 346 -11.62 -26.58 11.86
C TYR A 346 -10.22 -27.15 11.73
N ALA A 347 -10.10 -28.27 11.03
CA ALA A 347 -8.81 -28.78 10.58
C ALA A 347 -8.35 -28.07 9.30
N ARG A 348 -7.04 -28.03 9.08
CA ARG A 348 -6.48 -27.41 7.86
C ARG A 348 -6.99 -28.04 6.55
N SER A 349 -7.43 -29.31 6.60
CA SER A 349 -8.05 -30.01 5.48
C SER A 349 -9.48 -29.57 5.18
N ASP A 350 -10.14 -28.88 6.11
CA ASP A 350 -11.54 -28.49 5.93
C ASP A 350 -11.64 -27.38 4.86
N ARG A 351 -12.69 -27.45 4.04
CA ARG A 351 -12.95 -26.51 2.94
C ARG A 351 -12.84 -25.05 3.36
N ASP A 352 -13.44 -24.73 4.50
CA ASP A 352 -13.59 -23.37 4.99
C ASP A 352 -12.45 -22.94 5.94
N TYR A 353 -11.38 -23.76 6.11
CA TYR A 353 -10.27 -23.42 6.98
C TYR A 353 -9.61 -22.10 6.58
N GLY A 354 -9.40 -21.22 7.56
CA GLY A 354 -8.79 -19.90 7.40
C GLY A 354 -9.76 -18.81 6.95
N SER A 355 -11.00 -19.16 6.59
CA SER A 355 -12.04 -18.22 6.16
C SER A 355 -12.68 -17.48 7.34
N ILE A 356 -13.38 -16.41 7.03
CA ILE A 356 -14.32 -15.72 7.91
C ILE A 356 -15.62 -15.53 7.13
N GLY A 357 -16.76 -15.85 7.75
CA GLY A 357 -18.09 -15.63 7.20
C GLY A 357 -18.80 -14.44 7.85
N TYR A 358 -20.11 -14.48 7.87
CA TYR A 358 -20.94 -13.42 8.46
C TYR A 358 -20.87 -13.34 10.00
N GLY A 359 -20.20 -14.28 10.65
CA GLY A 359 -20.06 -14.34 12.10
C GLY A 359 -21.12 -15.18 12.80
N ASN A 360 -22.22 -15.51 12.12
CA ASN A 360 -23.32 -16.36 12.61
C ASN A 360 -23.49 -17.66 11.82
N SER A 361 -22.61 -17.93 10.87
CA SER A 361 -22.58 -19.19 10.10
C SER A 361 -21.17 -19.70 9.96
N GLN A 362 -21.03 -21.02 9.86
CA GLN A 362 -19.74 -21.68 9.70
C GLN A 362 -19.16 -21.56 8.27
N ARG A 363 -19.95 -21.13 7.30
CA ARG A 363 -19.48 -20.94 5.94
C ARG A 363 -18.75 -19.61 5.80
N GLY A 364 -17.51 -19.67 5.35
CA GLY A 364 -16.76 -18.49 4.95
C GLY A 364 -16.91 -18.14 3.48
N ASP A 365 -16.61 -16.92 3.11
CA ASP A 365 -16.55 -16.46 1.74
C ASP A 365 -15.53 -15.32 1.57
N LEU A 366 -15.14 -15.09 0.31
CA LEU A 366 -14.07 -14.12 0.00
C LEU A 366 -14.51 -12.67 0.23
N SER A 367 -15.82 -12.37 0.11
CA SER A 367 -16.34 -11.03 0.41
C SER A 367 -16.19 -10.68 1.89
N ASN A 368 -16.63 -11.58 2.79
CA ASN A 368 -16.44 -11.38 4.23
C ASN A 368 -14.95 -11.37 4.60
N LEU A 369 -14.16 -12.28 4.04
CA LEU A 369 -12.75 -12.40 4.39
C LEU A 369 -11.95 -11.13 4.05
N HIS A 370 -12.11 -10.55 2.84
CA HIS A 370 -11.33 -9.35 2.50
C HIS A 370 -11.67 -8.13 3.37
N PHE A 371 -12.95 -7.98 3.80
CA PHE A 371 -13.32 -6.95 4.76
C PHE A 371 -12.71 -7.21 6.14
N SER A 372 -12.72 -8.48 6.58
CA SER A 372 -12.12 -8.87 7.84
C SER A 372 -10.61 -8.63 7.88
N LEU A 373 -9.89 -9.02 6.82
CA LEU A 373 -8.44 -8.77 6.72
C LEU A 373 -8.12 -7.28 6.70
N GLN A 374 -8.94 -6.47 6.01
CA GLN A 374 -8.80 -5.01 6.04
C GLN A 374 -9.02 -4.46 7.45
N ALA A 375 -10.12 -4.83 8.11
CA ALA A 375 -10.43 -4.38 9.46
C ALA A 375 -9.33 -4.77 10.45
N LEU A 376 -8.79 -6.01 10.37
CA LEU A 376 -7.66 -6.45 11.18
C LEU A 376 -6.41 -5.58 10.95
N ARG A 377 -6.11 -5.20 9.71
CA ARG A 377 -5.01 -4.26 9.39
C ARG A 377 -5.29 -2.86 9.95
N GLU A 378 -6.50 -2.36 9.83
CA GLU A 378 -6.91 -1.05 10.34
C GLU A 378 -6.89 -0.98 11.88
N THR A 379 -7.06 -2.12 12.56
CA THR A 379 -6.87 -2.23 14.02
C THR A 379 -5.40 -2.40 14.45
N GLY A 380 -4.45 -2.37 13.50
CA GLY A 380 -3.02 -2.44 13.77
C GLY A 380 -2.44 -3.86 13.83
N LEU A 381 -3.20 -4.91 13.46
CA LEU A 381 -2.67 -6.27 13.43
C LEU A 381 -1.59 -6.40 12.34
N PRO A 382 -0.37 -6.89 12.65
CA PRO A 382 0.71 -6.99 11.66
C PRO A 382 0.41 -8.07 10.61
N ALA A 383 0.96 -7.93 9.39
CA ALA A 383 0.68 -8.82 8.26
C ALA A 383 1.19 -10.26 8.45
N ASP A 384 2.20 -10.45 9.29
CA ASP A 384 2.78 -11.74 9.64
C ASP A 384 2.02 -12.49 10.75
N HIS A 385 0.95 -11.89 11.31
CA HIS A 385 0.12 -12.55 12.31
C HIS A 385 -0.50 -13.84 11.73
N GLU A 386 -0.60 -14.89 12.56
CA GLU A 386 -1.08 -16.22 12.16
C GLU A 386 -2.45 -16.22 11.48
N ALA A 387 -3.34 -15.29 11.81
CA ALA A 387 -4.65 -15.17 11.19
C ALA A 387 -4.56 -14.91 9.68
N PHE A 388 -3.59 -14.10 9.23
CA PHE A 388 -3.33 -13.89 7.81
C PHE A 388 -2.75 -15.14 7.16
N GLN A 389 -1.87 -15.87 7.85
CA GLN A 389 -1.29 -17.11 7.34
C GLN A 389 -2.35 -18.23 7.18
N LYS A 390 -3.30 -18.33 8.14
CA LYS A 390 -4.45 -19.23 8.02
C LYS A 390 -5.36 -18.82 6.85
N ALA A 391 -5.63 -17.54 6.70
CA ALA A 391 -6.43 -17.01 5.59
C ALA A 391 -5.84 -17.37 4.22
N LEU A 392 -4.51 -17.43 4.06
CA LEU A 392 -3.87 -17.83 2.80
C LEU A 392 -4.34 -19.21 2.32
N THR A 393 -4.62 -20.16 3.21
CA THR A 393 -5.14 -21.48 2.82
C THR A 393 -6.49 -21.35 2.12
N PHE A 394 -7.41 -20.56 2.68
CA PHE A 394 -8.72 -20.32 2.05
C PHE A 394 -8.59 -19.54 0.75
N LEU A 395 -7.75 -18.50 0.71
CA LEU A 395 -7.52 -17.70 -0.50
C LEU A 395 -6.99 -18.55 -1.65
N GLN A 396 -6.03 -19.45 -1.40
CA GLN A 396 -5.51 -20.38 -2.40
C GLN A 396 -6.59 -21.33 -2.93
N ARG A 397 -7.47 -21.84 -2.06
CA ARG A 397 -8.59 -22.71 -2.44
C ARG A 397 -9.71 -21.99 -3.19
N THR A 398 -9.78 -20.67 -3.05
CA THR A 398 -10.75 -19.83 -3.76
C THR A 398 -10.22 -19.39 -5.13
N GLN A 399 -8.90 -19.35 -5.30
CA GLN A 399 -8.23 -18.99 -6.55
C GLN A 399 -8.29 -20.15 -7.55
N ASN A 400 -8.66 -19.87 -8.80
CA ASN A 400 -8.56 -20.82 -9.91
C ASN A 400 -7.10 -20.87 -10.41
N LEU A 401 -6.25 -21.55 -9.64
CA LEU A 401 -4.84 -21.77 -9.97
C LEU A 401 -4.43 -23.16 -9.48
N LYS A 402 -4.41 -24.13 -10.39
CA LYS A 402 -4.19 -25.55 -10.08
C LYS A 402 -2.90 -25.82 -9.31
N SER A 403 -1.86 -25.01 -9.51
CA SER A 403 -0.57 -25.20 -8.84
C SER A 403 -0.62 -24.95 -7.31
N VAL A 404 -1.66 -24.26 -6.81
CA VAL A 404 -1.78 -23.91 -5.38
C VAL A 404 -3.13 -24.27 -4.77
N ASN A 405 -4.16 -24.50 -5.60
CA ASN A 405 -5.51 -24.85 -5.13
C ASN A 405 -5.64 -26.37 -4.99
N ASP A 406 -5.65 -26.84 -3.76
CA ASP A 406 -5.78 -28.26 -3.40
C ASP A 406 -7.23 -28.72 -3.22
N PHE A 407 -8.22 -27.82 -3.41
CA PHE A 407 -9.62 -28.15 -3.17
C PHE A 407 -10.21 -29.01 -4.29
N GLN A 408 -10.76 -30.16 -3.88
CA GLN A 408 -11.63 -31.01 -4.68
C GLN A 408 -12.76 -31.49 -3.77
N GLY A 409 -14.00 -31.39 -4.23
CA GLY A 409 -15.11 -31.81 -3.40
C GLY A 409 -16.49 -31.54 -4.02
N LYS A 410 -17.50 -32.04 -3.33
CA LYS A 410 -18.90 -31.85 -3.73
C LYS A 410 -19.42 -30.53 -3.14
N VAL A 411 -20.04 -29.72 -3.99
CA VAL A 411 -20.67 -28.46 -3.61
C VAL A 411 -22.11 -28.39 -4.13
N PRO A 412 -23.06 -27.78 -3.40
CA PRO A 412 -24.40 -27.53 -3.92
C PRO A 412 -24.32 -26.63 -5.16
N ASP A 413 -25.10 -26.93 -6.17
CA ASP A 413 -25.30 -26.03 -7.30
C ASP A 413 -26.14 -24.82 -6.84
N PRO A 414 -25.66 -23.58 -6.92
CA PRO A 414 -26.41 -22.43 -6.43
C PRO A 414 -27.65 -22.10 -7.26
N ASP A 415 -27.70 -22.58 -8.52
CA ASP A 415 -28.76 -22.28 -9.48
C ASP A 415 -29.77 -23.40 -9.64
N ARG A 416 -29.45 -24.60 -9.12
CA ARG A 416 -30.30 -25.79 -9.25
C ARG A 416 -30.44 -26.49 -7.90
N GLU A 417 -31.61 -26.32 -7.27
CA GLU A 417 -31.90 -26.93 -5.98
C GLU A 417 -31.77 -28.46 -6.03
N GLY A 418 -31.09 -29.04 -5.05
CA GLY A 418 -30.86 -30.49 -4.93
C GLY A 418 -29.77 -31.06 -5.87
N VAL A 419 -29.19 -30.23 -6.73
CA VAL A 419 -28.06 -30.64 -7.57
C VAL A 419 -26.74 -30.41 -6.84
N VAL A 420 -25.85 -31.40 -6.94
CA VAL A 420 -24.50 -31.36 -6.35
C VAL A 420 -23.48 -31.46 -7.47
N LEU A 421 -22.56 -30.49 -7.51
CA LEU A 421 -21.46 -30.46 -8.45
C LEU A 421 -20.24 -31.14 -7.86
N ASP A 422 -19.51 -31.88 -8.67
CA ASP A 422 -18.16 -32.35 -8.33
C ASP A 422 -17.17 -31.25 -8.74
N ALA A 423 -16.75 -30.47 -7.76
CA ALA A 423 -16.01 -29.24 -7.98
C ALA A 423 -14.49 -29.43 -7.90
N THR A 424 -13.80 -28.76 -8.81
CA THR A 424 -12.32 -28.69 -8.86
C THR A 424 -11.88 -27.28 -9.24
N SER A 425 -10.60 -26.98 -9.06
CA SER A 425 -10.03 -25.68 -9.49
C SER A 425 -10.03 -25.53 -11.01
N GLY A 426 -10.37 -24.32 -11.48
CA GLY A 426 -9.93 -23.83 -12.78
C GLY A 426 -8.43 -23.51 -12.80
N ASP A 427 -7.96 -22.85 -13.88
CA ASP A 427 -6.54 -22.48 -14.04
C ASP A 427 -6.36 -21.13 -14.75
N ASP A 428 -7.32 -20.23 -14.58
CA ASP A 428 -7.29 -18.90 -15.19
C ASP A 428 -6.65 -17.81 -14.30
N GLY A 429 -6.32 -18.16 -13.05
CA GLY A 429 -5.66 -17.27 -12.07
C GLY A 429 -6.60 -16.35 -11.29
N GLY A 430 -7.88 -16.22 -11.67
CA GLY A 430 -8.88 -15.41 -10.97
C GLY A 430 -9.49 -16.16 -9.77
N ALA A 431 -10.60 -15.64 -9.23
CA ALA A 431 -11.23 -16.21 -8.04
C ALA A 431 -12.74 -16.38 -8.15
N GLY A 432 -13.24 -17.46 -7.53
CA GLY A 432 -14.65 -17.69 -7.21
C GLY A 432 -15.06 -17.04 -5.89
N TYR A 433 -16.18 -17.44 -5.33
CA TYR A 433 -16.75 -16.86 -4.11
C TYR A 433 -16.26 -17.54 -2.82
N TYR A 434 -16.22 -18.86 -2.84
CA TYR A 434 -15.56 -19.71 -1.84
C TYR A 434 -15.10 -21.01 -2.54
N PRO A 435 -14.30 -21.87 -1.89
CA PRO A 435 -13.76 -23.04 -2.55
C PRO A 435 -14.84 -23.90 -3.24
N GLY A 436 -14.69 -24.07 -4.54
CA GLY A 436 -15.63 -24.82 -5.39
C GLY A 436 -16.92 -24.08 -5.78
N ASN A 437 -17.09 -22.80 -5.45
CA ASN A 437 -18.32 -22.06 -5.74
C ASN A 437 -18.09 -20.70 -6.38
N SER A 438 -19.00 -20.29 -7.27
CA SER A 438 -18.99 -18.97 -7.90
C SER A 438 -20.41 -18.47 -8.17
N ASN A 439 -20.63 -17.18 -7.92
CA ASN A 439 -21.84 -16.46 -8.32
C ASN A 439 -21.86 -16.10 -9.82
N ALA A 440 -20.78 -16.40 -10.54
CA ALA A 440 -20.63 -16.16 -11.97
C ALA A 440 -20.87 -17.43 -12.83
N GLY A 441 -21.26 -18.55 -12.21
CA GLY A 441 -21.50 -19.83 -12.87
C GLY A 441 -20.28 -20.76 -12.86
N TYR A 442 -20.31 -21.77 -13.71
CA TYR A 442 -19.33 -22.85 -13.75
C TYR A 442 -18.86 -23.14 -15.17
N VAL A 443 -17.69 -23.78 -15.26
CA VAL A 443 -17.15 -24.36 -16.48
C VAL A 443 -17.02 -25.86 -16.27
N VAL A 444 -17.65 -26.66 -17.14
CA VAL A 444 -17.49 -28.12 -17.14
C VAL A 444 -16.13 -28.45 -17.76
N GLN A 445 -15.29 -29.15 -17.02
CA GLN A 445 -13.97 -29.58 -17.45
C GLN A 445 -14.08 -30.88 -18.31
N PRO A 446 -13.04 -31.22 -19.09
CA PRO A 446 -13.04 -32.45 -19.90
C PRO A 446 -13.23 -33.76 -19.11
N ASP A 447 -12.87 -33.75 -17.82
CA ASP A 447 -13.05 -34.88 -16.89
C ASP A 447 -14.48 -34.95 -16.27
N GLY A 448 -15.37 -34.06 -16.70
CA GLY A 448 -16.75 -33.97 -16.20
C GLY A 448 -16.92 -33.22 -14.89
N LYS A 449 -15.83 -32.77 -14.26
CA LYS A 449 -15.90 -31.94 -13.07
C LYS A 449 -16.27 -30.49 -13.41
N SER A 450 -16.76 -29.74 -12.43
CA SER A 450 -17.14 -28.36 -12.58
C SER A 450 -16.10 -27.45 -11.91
N SER A 451 -15.59 -26.44 -12.62
CA SER A 451 -14.76 -25.38 -12.05
C SER A 451 -15.58 -24.11 -11.88
N PRO A 452 -15.52 -23.46 -10.71
CA PRO A 452 -16.18 -22.17 -10.51
C PRO A 452 -15.58 -21.13 -11.44
N ARG A 453 -16.41 -20.32 -12.10
CA ARG A 453 -15.93 -19.20 -12.92
C ARG A 453 -15.30 -18.13 -12.04
N SER A 454 -14.15 -17.64 -12.44
CA SER A 454 -13.58 -16.43 -11.87
C SER A 454 -14.36 -15.20 -12.29
N TYR A 455 -14.51 -14.22 -11.39
CA TYR A 455 -15.17 -12.97 -11.73
C TYR A 455 -14.56 -11.74 -11.04
N GLY A 456 -14.82 -10.57 -11.59
CA GLY A 456 -14.10 -9.35 -11.29
C GLY A 456 -14.03 -9.00 -9.82
N SER A 457 -15.17 -8.83 -9.14
CA SER A 457 -15.18 -8.42 -7.74
C SER A 457 -14.41 -9.38 -6.82
N MET A 458 -14.48 -10.69 -7.06
CA MET A 458 -13.75 -11.66 -6.23
C MET A 458 -12.27 -11.73 -6.59
N THR A 459 -11.89 -11.58 -7.86
CA THR A 459 -10.48 -11.55 -8.23
C THR A 459 -9.77 -10.32 -7.65
N TYR A 460 -10.42 -9.16 -7.65
CA TYR A 460 -9.88 -7.98 -6.95
C TYR A 460 -9.87 -8.15 -5.42
N ALA A 461 -10.90 -8.78 -4.83
CA ALA A 461 -10.91 -9.11 -3.40
C ALA A 461 -9.77 -10.06 -3.03
N LEU A 462 -9.46 -11.05 -3.88
CA LEU A 462 -8.31 -11.96 -3.73
C LEU A 462 -6.98 -11.18 -3.76
N LEU A 463 -6.76 -10.35 -4.78
CA LEU A 463 -5.55 -9.52 -4.91
C LEU A 463 -5.35 -8.62 -3.69
N LYS A 464 -6.40 -7.94 -3.25
CA LYS A 464 -6.40 -7.13 -2.03
C LYS A 464 -6.03 -7.96 -0.80
N SER A 465 -6.63 -9.14 -0.65
CA SER A 465 -6.40 -10.03 0.48
C SER A 465 -4.96 -10.54 0.54
N TYR A 466 -4.37 -10.92 -0.58
CA TYR A 466 -2.95 -11.29 -0.67
C TYR A 466 -2.04 -10.12 -0.25
N THR A 467 -2.33 -8.92 -0.73
CA THR A 467 -1.57 -7.71 -0.36
C THR A 467 -1.65 -7.42 1.14
N LEU A 468 -2.86 -7.51 1.74
CA LEU A 468 -3.07 -7.31 3.19
C LEU A 468 -2.36 -8.37 4.03
N ALA A 469 -2.26 -9.61 3.52
CA ALA A 469 -1.53 -10.71 4.15
C ALA A 469 -0.01 -10.66 3.90
N GLY A 470 0.51 -9.61 3.26
CA GLY A 470 1.93 -9.42 3.02
C GLY A 470 2.53 -10.31 1.94
N VAL A 471 1.71 -10.90 1.07
CA VAL A 471 2.22 -11.70 -0.06
C VAL A 471 2.94 -10.78 -1.05
N PRO A 472 4.18 -11.09 -1.44
CA PRO A 472 4.94 -10.27 -2.37
C PRO A 472 4.26 -10.13 -3.74
N GLY A 473 4.44 -8.98 -4.39
CA GLY A 473 3.85 -8.71 -5.70
C GLY A 473 4.35 -9.63 -6.83
N ASP A 474 5.53 -10.22 -6.70
CA ASP A 474 6.13 -11.18 -7.64
C ASP A 474 5.77 -12.65 -7.34
N ASP A 475 4.98 -12.91 -6.29
CA ASP A 475 4.46 -14.24 -6.00
C ASP A 475 3.56 -14.74 -7.15
N ALA A 476 3.70 -16.01 -7.52
CA ALA A 476 2.98 -16.61 -8.64
C ALA A 476 1.45 -16.48 -8.51
N ARG A 477 0.90 -16.52 -7.29
CA ARG A 477 -0.53 -16.35 -7.00
C ARG A 477 -1.01 -14.94 -7.33
N VAL A 478 -0.22 -13.94 -6.93
CA VAL A 478 -0.49 -12.52 -7.20
C VAL A 478 -0.38 -12.24 -8.69
N GLN A 479 0.68 -12.74 -9.35
CA GLN A 479 0.90 -12.56 -10.78
C GLN A 479 -0.22 -13.22 -11.61
N ALA A 480 -0.73 -14.39 -11.21
CA ALA A 480 -1.86 -15.03 -11.86
C ALA A 480 -3.15 -14.20 -11.74
N ALA A 481 -3.44 -13.66 -10.56
CA ALA A 481 -4.59 -12.77 -10.34
C ALA A 481 -4.47 -11.47 -11.17
N VAL A 482 -3.27 -10.87 -11.21
CA VAL A 482 -3.00 -9.68 -12.03
C VAL A 482 -3.17 -10.00 -13.52
N LYS A 483 -2.70 -11.16 -13.98
CA LYS A 483 -2.90 -11.57 -15.37
C LYS A 483 -4.39 -11.70 -15.70
N TRP A 484 -5.18 -12.36 -14.84
CA TRP A 484 -6.62 -12.46 -15.05
C TRP A 484 -7.27 -11.07 -15.17
N ILE A 485 -6.89 -10.11 -14.29
CA ILE A 485 -7.34 -8.72 -14.33
C ILE A 485 -7.00 -8.06 -15.68
N GLN A 486 -5.79 -8.27 -16.19
CA GLN A 486 -5.34 -7.73 -17.47
C GLN A 486 -6.15 -8.27 -18.65
N ASP A 487 -6.44 -9.57 -18.61
CA ASP A 487 -7.18 -10.25 -19.68
C ASP A 487 -8.69 -9.93 -19.65
N ASN A 488 -9.23 -9.53 -18.49
CA ASN A 488 -10.66 -9.29 -18.28
C ASN A 488 -11.00 -7.85 -17.88
N TRP A 489 -10.10 -6.89 -18.15
CA TRP A 489 -10.31 -5.51 -17.79
C TRP A 489 -11.53 -4.89 -18.46
N THR A 490 -12.46 -4.39 -17.68
CA THR A 490 -13.61 -3.61 -18.13
C THR A 490 -14.19 -2.79 -16.98
N LEU A 491 -14.81 -1.65 -17.29
CA LEU A 491 -15.64 -0.89 -16.35
C LEU A 491 -17.13 -0.97 -16.71
N ALA A 492 -17.48 -1.65 -17.82
CA ALA A 492 -18.87 -1.73 -18.26
C ALA A 492 -19.70 -2.74 -17.44
N VAL A 493 -19.06 -3.78 -16.93
CA VAL A 493 -19.69 -4.90 -16.20
C VAL A 493 -18.75 -5.41 -15.12
N ASN A 494 -19.24 -6.25 -14.21
CA ASN A 494 -18.44 -7.13 -13.35
C ASN A 494 -18.09 -8.38 -14.17
N PRO A 495 -16.87 -8.50 -14.73
CA PRO A 495 -16.54 -9.51 -15.73
C PRO A 495 -16.50 -10.94 -15.15
N GLY A 496 -16.69 -11.94 -16.00
CA GLY A 496 -16.56 -13.37 -15.68
C GLY A 496 -17.88 -14.14 -15.62
N ALA A 497 -19.04 -13.45 -15.63
CA ALA A 497 -20.35 -14.11 -15.60
C ALA A 497 -20.56 -15.05 -16.78
N ASP A 498 -21.22 -16.20 -16.53
CA ASP A 498 -21.65 -17.11 -17.57
C ASP A 498 -22.76 -16.46 -18.40
N PRO A 499 -22.60 -16.30 -19.73
CA PRO A 499 -23.65 -15.78 -20.58
C PRO A 499 -24.97 -16.58 -20.50
N ALA A 500 -24.91 -17.88 -20.20
CA ALA A 500 -26.08 -18.74 -20.06
C ALA A 500 -26.97 -18.35 -18.85
N MET A 501 -26.42 -17.67 -17.84
CA MET A 501 -27.19 -17.18 -16.68
C MET A 501 -28.03 -15.93 -17.00
N GLY A 502 -27.94 -15.42 -18.21
CA GLY A 502 -28.67 -14.24 -18.67
C GLY A 502 -27.91 -12.92 -18.53
N GLU A 503 -28.32 -11.96 -19.34
CA GLU A 503 -27.60 -10.67 -19.50
C GLU A 503 -27.43 -9.89 -18.19
N LYS A 504 -28.40 -9.97 -17.26
CA LYS A 504 -28.37 -9.18 -16.02
C LYS A 504 -27.31 -9.62 -15.02
N VAL A 505 -26.79 -10.85 -15.12
CA VAL A 505 -25.84 -11.42 -14.14
C VAL A 505 -24.53 -10.65 -14.12
N GLN A 506 -24.05 -10.19 -15.27
CA GLN A 506 -22.82 -9.39 -15.37
C GLN A 506 -22.87 -8.02 -14.66
N TYR A 507 -24.07 -7.57 -14.30
CA TYR A 507 -24.25 -6.31 -13.54
C TYR A 507 -24.42 -6.54 -12.04
N GLN A 508 -24.38 -7.77 -11.55
CA GLN A 508 -24.50 -8.06 -10.11
C GLN A 508 -23.30 -7.48 -9.36
N GLY A 509 -23.58 -6.70 -8.31
CA GLY A 509 -22.53 -6.11 -7.47
C GLY A 509 -21.59 -5.19 -8.23
N LEU A 510 -22.10 -4.37 -9.17
CA LEU A 510 -21.28 -3.53 -10.05
C LEU A 510 -20.57 -2.40 -9.28
N PHE A 511 -21.24 -1.76 -8.33
CA PHE A 511 -20.63 -0.71 -7.51
C PHE A 511 -19.69 -1.27 -6.45
N TYR A 512 -20.02 -2.43 -5.89
CA TYR A 512 -19.10 -3.19 -5.07
C TYR A 512 -17.82 -3.57 -5.86
N TYR A 513 -17.96 -4.01 -7.12
CA TYR A 513 -16.84 -4.29 -8.02
C TYR A 513 -15.94 -3.05 -8.18
N TYR A 514 -16.48 -1.87 -8.45
CA TYR A 514 -15.70 -0.63 -8.59
C TYR A 514 -14.93 -0.28 -7.31
N MET A 515 -15.58 -0.42 -6.15
CA MET A 515 -14.93 -0.16 -4.87
C MET A 515 -13.76 -1.13 -4.63
N VAL A 516 -13.99 -2.43 -4.80
CA VAL A 516 -12.95 -3.45 -4.53
C VAL A 516 -11.82 -3.36 -5.55
N LEU A 517 -12.13 -3.05 -6.83
CA LEU A 517 -11.14 -2.74 -7.88
C LEU A 517 -10.20 -1.62 -7.42
N ALA A 518 -10.76 -0.47 -7.02
CA ALA A 518 -9.97 0.66 -6.56
C ALA A 518 -9.10 0.30 -5.34
N GLN A 519 -9.69 -0.37 -4.35
CA GLN A 519 -8.98 -0.79 -3.14
C GLN A 519 -7.86 -1.80 -3.42
N ALA A 520 -8.09 -2.77 -4.31
CA ALA A 520 -7.09 -3.78 -4.65
C ALA A 520 -5.90 -3.20 -5.41
N LEU A 521 -6.16 -2.40 -6.44
CA LEU A 521 -5.11 -1.79 -7.26
C LEU A 521 -4.31 -0.74 -6.48
N ASP A 522 -4.99 0.03 -5.60
CA ASP A 522 -4.28 0.97 -4.72
C ASP A 522 -3.41 0.26 -3.69
N ALA A 523 -3.94 -0.76 -3.00
CA ALA A 523 -3.18 -1.55 -2.02
C ALA A 523 -1.97 -2.23 -2.67
N ALA A 524 -2.13 -2.83 -3.85
CA ALA A 524 -1.07 -3.47 -4.61
C ALA A 524 -0.13 -2.47 -5.31
N LYS A 525 -0.35 -1.14 -5.16
CA LYS A 525 0.45 -0.06 -5.77
C LYS A 525 0.57 -0.18 -7.29
N VAL A 526 -0.48 -0.66 -7.95
CA VAL A 526 -0.57 -0.75 -9.40
C VAL A 526 -0.84 0.64 -9.96
N ALA A 527 0.06 1.18 -10.77
CA ALA A 527 -0.13 2.49 -11.40
C ALA A 527 -1.04 2.43 -12.63
N SER A 528 -0.86 1.40 -13.46
CA SER A 528 -1.64 1.17 -14.67
C SER A 528 -1.88 -0.32 -14.88
N VAL A 529 -2.97 -0.67 -15.56
CA VAL A 529 -3.30 -2.04 -15.96
C VAL A 529 -2.92 -2.22 -17.43
N ARG A 530 -2.10 -3.22 -17.72
CA ARG A 530 -1.78 -3.60 -19.10
C ARG A 530 -2.93 -4.45 -19.65
N VAL A 531 -3.56 -3.98 -20.71
CA VAL A 531 -4.69 -4.67 -21.35
C VAL A 531 -4.30 -5.06 -22.76
N THR A 532 -4.54 -6.30 -23.14
CA THR A 532 -4.33 -6.78 -24.49
C THR A 532 -5.67 -6.89 -25.20
N GLN A 533 -5.90 -6.05 -26.19
CA GLN A 533 -7.11 -6.10 -27.01
C GLN A 533 -6.84 -6.90 -28.28
N PRO A 534 -7.53 -8.02 -28.53
CA PRO A 534 -7.44 -8.72 -29.81
C PRO A 534 -7.82 -7.79 -30.95
N ALA A 535 -7.11 -7.88 -32.07
CA ALA A 535 -7.49 -7.12 -33.25
C ALA A 535 -8.87 -7.59 -33.75
N THR A 536 -9.72 -6.65 -34.11
CA THR A 536 -11.09 -6.93 -34.58
C THR A 536 -11.13 -7.69 -35.90
N ASP A 537 -10.04 -7.67 -36.69
CA ASP A 537 -9.89 -8.37 -37.97
C ASP A 537 -9.32 -9.79 -37.81
N GLY A 538 -8.95 -10.20 -36.58
CA GLY A 538 -8.37 -11.52 -36.29
C GLY A 538 -7.02 -11.81 -36.96
N LYS A 539 -6.43 -10.83 -37.67
CA LYS A 539 -5.19 -10.98 -38.46
C LYS A 539 -4.07 -10.05 -37.99
N SER A 540 -4.44 -8.86 -37.51
CA SER A 540 -3.47 -7.88 -36.99
C SER A 540 -2.96 -8.29 -35.60
N PRO A 541 -1.76 -7.82 -35.18
CA PRO A 541 -1.29 -8.01 -33.81
C PRO A 541 -2.26 -7.39 -32.82
N ALA A 542 -2.43 -8.04 -31.66
CA ALA A 542 -3.23 -7.51 -30.58
C ALA A 542 -2.67 -6.16 -30.10
N LEU A 543 -3.54 -5.19 -29.88
CA LEU A 543 -3.16 -3.89 -29.32
C LEU A 543 -2.93 -4.04 -27.82
N VAL A 544 -1.80 -3.54 -27.34
CA VAL A 544 -1.49 -3.47 -25.91
C VAL A 544 -1.68 -2.03 -25.45
N ALA A 545 -2.63 -1.82 -24.54
CA ALA A 545 -2.88 -0.52 -23.93
C ALA A 545 -2.44 -0.53 -22.47
N GLN A 546 -1.92 0.59 -21.99
CA GLN A 546 -1.69 0.85 -20.57
C GLN A 546 -2.82 1.75 -20.07
N ILE A 547 -3.69 1.18 -19.25
CA ILE A 547 -4.84 1.89 -18.70
C ILE A 547 -4.46 2.52 -17.36
N GLU A 548 -4.46 3.84 -17.28
CA GLU A 548 -4.40 4.61 -16.03
C GLU A 548 -5.73 4.40 -15.29
N TRP A 549 -5.83 3.34 -14.51
CA TRP A 549 -7.09 2.88 -13.92
C TRP A 549 -7.78 3.93 -13.04
N ARG A 550 -7.00 4.77 -12.34
CA ARG A 550 -7.56 5.85 -11.51
C ARG A 550 -8.33 6.85 -12.37
N LYS A 551 -7.74 7.26 -13.47
CA LYS A 551 -8.35 8.19 -14.42
C LYS A 551 -9.57 7.59 -15.11
N ALA A 552 -9.44 6.34 -15.56
CA ALA A 552 -10.52 5.61 -16.22
C ALA A 552 -11.71 5.39 -15.29
N LEU A 553 -11.47 4.91 -14.06
CA LEU A 553 -12.53 4.67 -13.08
C LEU A 553 -13.19 5.96 -12.60
N ARG A 554 -12.40 7.03 -12.37
CA ARG A 554 -12.94 8.36 -12.04
C ARG A 554 -13.90 8.85 -13.11
N SER A 555 -13.44 8.92 -14.35
CA SER A 555 -14.26 9.41 -15.48
C SER A 555 -15.52 8.55 -15.65
N HIS A 556 -15.40 7.24 -15.49
CA HIS A 556 -16.53 6.32 -15.57
C HIS A 556 -17.56 6.58 -14.47
N LEU A 557 -17.15 6.64 -13.21
CA LEU A 557 -18.06 6.90 -12.08
C LEU A 557 -18.68 8.29 -12.17
N GLU A 558 -17.90 9.33 -12.49
CA GLU A 558 -18.44 10.69 -12.66
C GLU A 558 -19.47 10.76 -13.79
N GLY A 559 -19.26 10.00 -14.88
CA GLY A 559 -20.21 9.89 -16.00
C GLY A 559 -21.51 9.13 -15.63
N MET A 560 -21.47 8.27 -14.61
CA MET A 560 -22.64 7.51 -14.13
C MET A 560 -23.44 8.24 -13.06
N GLN A 561 -22.96 9.35 -12.52
CA GLN A 561 -23.60 10.05 -11.41
C GLN A 561 -24.95 10.64 -11.82
N SER A 562 -25.98 10.39 -11.03
CA SER A 562 -27.29 11.01 -11.19
C SER A 562 -27.25 12.52 -10.89
N ALA A 563 -28.22 13.27 -11.39
CA ALA A 563 -28.25 14.73 -11.24
C ALA A 563 -28.26 15.20 -9.77
N ASP A 564 -28.86 14.41 -8.88
CA ASP A 564 -28.91 14.64 -7.43
C ASP A 564 -27.63 14.28 -6.69
N GLY A 565 -26.60 13.76 -7.39
CA GLY A 565 -25.31 13.42 -6.81
C GLY A 565 -25.17 11.95 -6.36
N THR A 566 -26.14 11.10 -6.66
CA THR A 566 -26.15 9.70 -6.25
C THR A 566 -25.72 8.73 -7.34
N TRP A 567 -25.52 7.48 -6.93
CA TRP A 567 -25.39 6.32 -7.81
C TRP A 567 -26.36 5.23 -7.40
N ARG A 568 -26.80 4.48 -8.36
CA ARG A 568 -27.65 3.30 -8.19
C ARG A 568 -27.39 2.31 -9.32
N ASN A 569 -27.39 1.03 -9.03
CA ASN A 569 -27.34 0.00 -10.05
C ASN A 569 -28.74 -0.19 -10.67
N GLY A 570 -29.00 0.49 -11.76
CA GLY A 570 -30.28 0.38 -12.48
C GLY A 570 -30.43 -0.88 -13.34
N LYS A 571 -29.36 -1.71 -13.46
CA LYS A 571 -29.34 -2.93 -14.26
C LYS A 571 -29.61 -4.19 -13.45
N ASN A 572 -29.19 -4.20 -12.19
CA ASN A 572 -29.36 -5.32 -11.27
C ASN A 572 -29.34 -4.83 -9.81
N ASP A 573 -30.39 -5.11 -9.06
CA ASP A 573 -30.58 -4.66 -7.67
C ASP A 573 -30.11 -5.69 -6.63
N ARG A 574 -29.60 -6.83 -7.08
CA ARG A 574 -29.08 -7.87 -6.18
C ARG A 574 -28.05 -7.28 -5.22
N TRP A 575 -28.00 -7.81 -4.02
CA TRP A 575 -27.15 -7.33 -2.92
C TRP A 575 -27.39 -5.86 -2.55
N MET A 576 -28.62 -5.41 -2.65
CA MET A 576 -29.10 -4.07 -2.27
C MET A 576 -28.54 -2.93 -3.15
N GLU A 577 -27.90 -3.22 -4.28
CA GLU A 577 -27.39 -2.16 -5.17
C GLU A 577 -28.49 -1.36 -5.90
N GLY A 578 -29.76 -1.72 -5.72
CA GLY A 578 -30.89 -0.85 -6.01
C GLY A 578 -31.02 0.35 -5.06
N GLN A 579 -30.29 0.38 -3.94
CA GLN A 579 -30.33 1.46 -2.95
C GLN A 579 -29.23 2.50 -3.23
N GLU A 580 -29.63 3.75 -3.38
CA GLU A 580 -28.74 4.88 -3.65
C GLU A 580 -27.70 5.08 -2.54
N LEU A 581 -28.10 4.93 -1.28
CA LEU A 581 -27.21 5.10 -0.15
C LEU A 581 -25.98 4.17 -0.25
N LEU A 582 -26.22 2.88 -0.50
CA LEU A 582 -25.15 1.90 -0.60
C LEU A 582 -24.22 2.17 -1.80
N CYS A 583 -24.81 2.37 -2.99
CA CYS A 583 -24.02 2.62 -4.19
C CYS A 583 -23.22 3.94 -4.12
N THR A 584 -23.80 4.98 -3.48
CA THR A 584 -23.11 6.26 -3.27
C THR A 584 -21.91 6.10 -2.33
N CYS A 585 -22.04 5.29 -1.27
CA CYS A 585 -20.90 4.97 -0.40
C CYS A 585 -19.82 4.20 -1.15
N TYR A 586 -20.17 3.19 -1.97
CA TYR A 586 -19.22 2.46 -2.80
C TYR A 586 -18.49 3.38 -3.79
N ALA A 587 -19.23 4.20 -4.53
CA ALA A 587 -18.68 5.11 -5.53
C ALA A 587 -17.75 6.17 -4.91
N LEU A 588 -18.15 6.77 -3.80
CA LEU A 588 -17.35 7.80 -3.11
C LEU A 588 -16.07 7.20 -2.53
N THR A 589 -16.12 5.98 -1.97
CA THR A 589 -14.94 5.24 -1.51
C THR A 589 -13.98 4.92 -2.67
N ALA A 590 -14.51 4.52 -3.83
CA ALA A 590 -13.70 4.27 -5.02
C ALA A 590 -13.06 5.57 -5.55
N LEU A 591 -13.84 6.66 -5.64
CA LEU A 591 -13.36 7.98 -6.09
C LEU A 591 -12.27 8.57 -5.19
N GLU A 592 -12.29 8.28 -3.89
CA GLU A 592 -11.21 8.65 -2.97
C GLU A 592 -9.86 8.11 -3.44
N LEU A 593 -9.81 6.87 -3.92
CA LEU A 593 -8.61 6.19 -4.36
C LEU A 593 -8.22 6.52 -5.82
N CYS A 594 -9.08 7.23 -6.55
CA CYS A 594 -8.84 7.71 -7.91
C CYS A 594 -8.18 9.10 -7.96
N ARG A 595 -7.58 9.55 -6.88
CA ARG A 595 -6.86 10.84 -6.80
C ARG A 595 -5.52 10.79 -7.47
#